data_4b451eb91d6fa7bdb6d85ae24c0b784c
#
_entry.id   4b451eb91d6fa7bdb6d85ae24c0b784c
#
_cell.length_a   1.000
_cell.length_b   1.000
_cell.length_c   1.000
_cell.angle_alpha   90.00
_cell.angle_beta   90.00
_cell.angle_gamma   90.00
#
_symmetry.space_group_name_H-M   'P 1'
#
loop_
_entity.id
_entity.type
_entity.pdbx_description
1 polymer ?
#
loop_
_entity_poly.entity_id
_entity_poly.type
_entity_poly.pdbx_seq_one_letter_code
_entity_poly.pdbx_strand_id
1 'polypeptide(L)'
;PPPPPPPPPPPPPPPPPPPPPPPPPRATVPLSPDEIQKQAASAMGRIEMAAMDVQGKLQKATDEGDAVKVDCLSDKLSVIRTREKAAKDRLPLLEGALRVKDTDQAATFLLVIQKHREESEKAQAQAAGCIGSDLSFLGETKSTMTRDPELPQDNGQPPAFLDTPGWGMDMPPASDPSASL
;
A
#
# COMPACT_ATOMS: atom_id res chain seq x y z
N PRO A 1 -6.10 56.70 -52.38
CA PRO A 1 -5.51 55.39 -52.61
C PRO A 1 -5.94 54.40 -51.53
N PRO A 2 -6.33 53.19 -51.86
CA PRO A 2 -6.65 52.16 -50.89
C PRO A 2 -5.39 51.71 -50.09
N PRO A 3 -5.53 51.27 -48.80
CA PRO A 3 -4.42 50.80 -48.03
C PRO A 3 -3.82 49.48 -48.62
N PRO A 4 -2.50 49.25 -48.46
CA PRO A 4 -1.88 48.05 -48.96
C PRO A 4 -2.43 46.80 -48.28
N PRO A 5 -2.48 45.65 -48.96
CA PRO A 5 -2.95 44.41 -48.39
C PRO A 5 -2.03 43.94 -47.24
N PRO A 6 -2.55 43.25 -46.20
CA PRO A 6 -1.74 42.73 -45.12
C PRO A 6 -0.76 41.65 -45.60
N PRO A 7 0.43 41.53 -44.93
CA PRO A 7 1.42 40.52 -45.30
C PRO A 7 0.87 39.11 -45.06
N PRO A 8 1.32 38.11 -45.87
CA PRO A 8 0.91 36.73 -45.69
C PRO A 8 1.38 36.17 -44.32
N PRO A 9 0.61 35.22 -43.72
CA PRO A 9 1.00 34.61 -42.48
C PRO A 9 2.30 33.80 -42.64
N PRO A 10 3.13 33.69 -41.56
CA PRO A 10 4.36 32.90 -41.57
C PRO A 10 4.05 31.40 -41.80
N PRO A 11 4.96 30.65 -42.45
CA PRO A 11 4.77 29.22 -42.65
C PRO A 11 4.74 28.46 -41.31
N PRO A 12 3.99 27.35 -41.21
CA PRO A 12 3.94 26.55 -39.99
C PRO A 12 5.32 25.95 -39.69
N PRO A 13 5.65 25.76 -38.38
CA PRO A 13 6.91 25.15 -37.97
C PRO A 13 7.01 23.70 -38.50
N PRO A 14 8.23 23.21 -38.80
CA PRO A 14 8.41 21.81 -39.22
C PRO A 14 7.98 20.83 -38.14
N PRO A 15 7.45 19.65 -38.50
CA PRO A 15 7.07 18.63 -37.54
C PRO A 15 8.28 18.17 -36.71
N PRO A 16 8.09 17.82 -35.41
CA PRO A 16 9.18 17.32 -34.58
C PRO A 16 9.75 16.00 -35.17
N PRO A 17 11.05 15.74 -34.98
CA PRO A 17 11.66 14.50 -35.46
C PRO A 17 11.01 13.28 -34.76
N PRO A 18 10.90 12.14 -35.46
CA PRO A 18 10.36 10.92 -34.87
C PRO A 18 11.19 10.49 -33.67
N PRO A 19 10.56 9.92 -32.62
CA PRO A 19 11.28 9.42 -31.45
C PRO A 19 12.28 8.33 -31.89
N PRO A 20 13.45 8.24 -31.19
CA PRO A 20 14.43 7.22 -31.51
C PRO A 20 13.82 5.82 -31.28
N PRO A 21 14.21 4.82 -32.10
CA PRO A 21 13.72 3.46 -31.93
C PRO A 21 14.06 2.95 -30.53
N PRO A 22 13.17 2.14 -29.90
CA PRO A 22 13.44 1.56 -28.61
C PRO A 22 14.74 0.75 -28.67
N PRO A 23 15.59 0.78 -27.61
CA PRO A 23 16.79 0.00 -27.57
C PRO A 23 16.46 -1.49 -27.74
N PRO A 24 17.29 -2.28 -28.44
CA PRO A 24 17.06 -3.70 -28.63
C PRO A 24 16.93 -4.37 -27.25
N PRO A 25 16.06 -5.38 -27.09
CA PRO A 25 15.93 -6.12 -25.85
C PRO A 25 17.33 -6.65 -25.49
N ARG A 26 17.80 -6.31 -24.28
CA ARG A 26 19.06 -6.85 -23.76
C ARG A 26 18.92 -8.36 -23.81
N ALA A 27 19.82 -9.00 -24.56
CA ALA A 27 19.93 -10.44 -24.55
C ALA A 27 20.17 -10.87 -23.10
N THR A 28 19.14 -11.39 -22.44
CA THR A 28 19.26 -11.99 -21.13
C THR A 28 20.11 -13.25 -21.31
N VAL A 29 21.35 -13.17 -20.84
CA VAL A 29 22.21 -14.37 -20.74
C VAL A 29 21.42 -15.39 -19.91
N PRO A 30 21.17 -16.59 -20.41
CA PRO A 30 20.44 -17.59 -19.65
C PRO A 30 21.21 -17.86 -18.35
N LEU A 31 20.52 -17.67 -17.21
CA LEU A 31 21.10 -17.93 -15.88
C LEU A 31 21.40 -19.43 -15.74
N SER A 32 22.55 -19.75 -15.18
CA SER A 32 22.85 -21.14 -14.85
C SER A 32 21.94 -21.64 -13.71
N PRO A 33 21.66 -22.95 -13.62
CA PRO A 33 20.87 -23.52 -12.52
C PRO A 33 21.35 -23.12 -11.13
N ASP A 34 22.67 -23.12 -10.92
CA ASP A 34 23.30 -22.74 -9.64
C ASP A 34 23.07 -21.25 -9.33
N GLU A 35 23.11 -20.39 -10.34
CA GLU A 35 22.86 -18.96 -10.17
C GLU A 35 21.39 -18.68 -9.85
N ILE A 36 20.46 -19.41 -10.49
CA ILE A 36 19.03 -19.35 -10.18
C ILE A 36 18.78 -19.71 -8.71
N GLN A 37 19.36 -20.81 -8.23
CA GLN A 37 19.20 -21.26 -6.85
C GLN A 37 19.80 -20.26 -5.86
N LYS A 38 20.98 -19.74 -6.14
CA LYS A 38 21.66 -18.74 -5.30
C LYS A 38 20.87 -17.44 -5.21
N GLN A 39 20.32 -16.96 -6.33
CA GLN A 39 19.49 -15.76 -6.34
C GLN A 39 18.16 -15.97 -5.61
N ALA A 40 17.54 -17.14 -5.71
CA ALA A 40 16.33 -17.48 -4.96
C ALA A 40 16.59 -17.49 -3.45
N ALA A 41 17.68 -18.12 -3.01
CA ALA A 41 18.08 -18.15 -1.60
C ALA A 41 18.39 -16.73 -1.07
N SER A 42 19.08 -15.91 -1.84
CA SER A 42 19.37 -14.53 -1.49
C SER A 42 18.11 -13.70 -1.38
N ALA A 43 17.15 -13.86 -2.31
CA ALA A 43 15.86 -13.15 -2.28
C ALA A 43 15.04 -13.54 -1.04
N MET A 44 15.01 -14.82 -0.69
CA MET A 44 14.34 -15.29 0.52
C MET A 44 14.95 -14.71 1.79
N GLY A 45 16.27 -14.73 1.91
CA GLY A 45 16.96 -14.14 3.07
C GLY A 45 16.65 -12.66 3.26
N ARG A 46 16.50 -11.90 2.16
CA ARG A 46 16.12 -10.48 2.22
C ARG A 46 14.68 -10.29 2.69
N ILE A 47 13.74 -11.13 2.27
CA ILE A 47 12.35 -11.09 2.74
C ILE A 47 12.29 -11.37 4.25
N GLU A 48 13.02 -12.37 4.71
CA GLU A 48 13.08 -12.73 6.14
C GLU A 48 13.71 -11.61 6.98
N MET A 49 14.79 -10.99 6.49
CA MET A 49 15.40 -9.84 7.16
C MET A 49 14.43 -8.65 7.24
N ALA A 50 13.67 -8.37 6.18
CA ALA A 50 12.66 -7.33 6.18
C ALA A 50 11.55 -7.60 7.21
N ALA A 51 11.11 -8.86 7.34
CA ALA A 51 10.14 -9.27 8.34
C ALA A 51 10.66 -9.08 9.77
N MET A 52 11.91 -9.50 10.04
CA MET A 52 12.53 -9.36 11.36
C MET A 52 12.74 -7.88 11.75
N ASP A 53 13.16 -7.03 10.82
CA ASP A 53 13.35 -5.60 11.06
C ASP A 53 12.02 -4.92 11.45
N VAL A 54 10.95 -5.16 10.68
CA VAL A 54 9.64 -4.57 10.98
C VAL A 54 9.05 -5.15 12.26
N GLN A 55 9.27 -6.43 12.54
CA GLN A 55 8.84 -7.06 13.79
C GLN A 55 9.55 -6.45 15.01
N GLY A 56 10.86 -6.16 14.90
CA GLY A 56 11.60 -5.48 15.96
C GLY A 56 11.08 -4.06 16.23
N LYS A 57 10.76 -3.31 15.15
CA LYS A 57 10.12 -1.98 15.27
C LYS A 57 8.74 -2.06 15.91
N LEU A 58 7.93 -3.06 15.55
CA LEU A 58 6.61 -3.30 16.12
C LEU A 58 6.71 -3.60 17.62
N GLN A 59 7.64 -4.47 18.03
CA GLN A 59 7.86 -4.76 19.44
C GLN A 59 8.20 -3.49 20.22
N LYS A 60 9.14 -2.69 19.69
CA LYS A 60 9.52 -1.42 20.31
C LYS A 60 8.34 -0.45 20.44
N ALA A 61 7.52 -0.30 19.39
CA ALA A 61 6.33 0.55 19.45
C ALA A 61 5.29 0.05 20.48
N THR A 62 5.19 -1.27 20.63
CA THR A 62 4.32 -1.91 21.65
C THR A 62 4.83 -1.61 23.06
N ASP A 63 6.13 -1.71 23.28
CA ASP A 63 6.76 -1.42 24.58
C ASP A 63 6.64 0.07 24.94
N GLU A 64 6.66 0.96 23.94
CA GLU A 64 6.44 2.40 24.07
C GLU A 64 4.94 2.77 24.27
N GLY A 65 4.02 1.84 24.04
CA GLY A 65 2.56 2.08 24.13
C GLY A 65 1.99 2.94 23.00
N ASP A 66 2.70 3.07 21.88
CA ASP A 66 2.29 3.89 20.72
C ASP A 66 1.34 3.12 19.80
N ALA A 67 0.04 3.17 20.12
CA ALA A 67 -1.00 2.43 19.40
C ALA A 67 -1.05 2.76 17.89
N VAL A 68 -0.84 4.02 17.50
CA VAL A 68 -0.89 4.45 16.09
C VAL A 68 0.26 3.82 15.30
N LYS A 69 1.44 3.81 15.89
CA LYS A 69 2.63 3.21 15.28
C LYS A 69 2.53 1.68 15.24
N VAL A 70 1.95 1.07 16.29
CA VAL A 70 1.68 -0.38 16.35
C VAL A 70 0.77 -0.80 15.21
N ASP A 71 -0.35 -0.12 14.99
CA ASP A 71 -1.28 -0.44 13.90
C ASP A 71 -0.61 -0.31 12.53
N CYS A 72 0.09 0.80 12.28
CA CYS A 72 0.82 1.01 11.03
C CYS A 72 1.86 -0.08 10.77
N LEU A 73 2.68 -0.42 11.77
CA LEU A 73 3.74 -1.45 11.64
C LEU A 73 3.16 -2.86 11.51
N SER A 74 2.05 -3.15 12.19
CA SER A 74 1.33 -4.42 12.09
C SER A 74 0.84 -4.67 10.67
N ASP A 75 0.25 -3.67 10.03
CA ASP A 75 -0.18 -3.75 8.63
C ASP A 75 1.00 -4.05 7.69
N LYS A 76 2.13 -3.35 7.86
CA LYS A 76 3.33 -3.59 7.03
C LYS A 76 3.91 -4.97 7.25
N LEU A 77 3.97 -5.43 8.50
CA LEU A 77 4.43 -6.78 8.83
C LEU A 77 3.53 -7.86 8.20
N SER A 78 2.22 -7.65 8.24
CA SER A 78 1.23 -8.56 7.61
C SER A 78 1.47 -8.70 6.10
N VAL A 79 1.72 -7.59 5.41
CA VAL A 79 2.08 -7.61 3.98
C VAL A 79 3.35 -8.42 3.75
N ILE A 80 4.42 -8.16 4.52
CA ILE A 80 5.70 -8.87 4.36
C ILE A 80 5.53 -10.37 4.62
N ARG A 81 4.80 -10.77 5.68
CA ARG A 81 4.55 -12.19 5.99
C ARG A 81 3.74 -12.90 4.88
N THR A 82 2.79 -12.20 4.28
CA THR A 82 2.03 -12.73 3.13
C THR A 82 2.95 -12.96 1.93
N ARG A 83 3.87 -12.03 1.65
CA ARG A 83 4.85 -12.17 0.55
C ARG A 83 5.89 -13.25 0.85
N GLU A 84 6.35 -13.36 2.09
CA GLU A 84 7.23 -14.43 2.56
C GLU A 84 6.62 -15.81 2.30
N LYS A 85 5.36 -16.01 2.72
CA LYS A 85 4.64 -17.26 2.49
C LYS A 85 4.53 -17.56 1.00
N ALA A 86 4.08 -16.59 0.20
CA ALA A 86 3.94 -16.77 -1.25
C ALA A 86 5.28 -17.11 -1.93
N ALA A 87 6.38 -16.50 -1.50
CA ALA A 87 7.72 -16.82 -2.00
C ALA A 87 8.17 -18.23 -1.59
N LYS A 88 7.94 -18.63 -0.33
CA LYS A 88 8.22 -19.98 0.17
C LYS A 88 7.44 -21.06 -0.62
N ASP A 89 6.21 -20.78 -0.98
CA ASP A 89 5.40 -21.72 -1.79
C ASP A 89 5.95 -21.91 -3.22
N ARG A 90 6.76 -20.96 -3.72
CA ARG A 90 7.40 -21.05 -5.05
C ARG A 90 8.74 -21.79 -5.05
N LEU A 91 9.43 -21.89 -3.92
CA LEU A 91 10.73 -22.56 -3.83
C LEU A 91 10.68 -24.02 -4.30
N PRO A 92 9.76 -24.89 -3.83
CA PRO A 92 9.71 -26.28 -4.27
C PRO A 92 9.39 -26.41 -5.76
N LEU A 93 8.64 -25.47 -6.34
CA LEU A 93 8.38 -25.45 -7.78
C LEU A 93 9.63 -25.11 -8.59
N LEU A 94 10.42 -24.13 -8.10
CA LEU A 94 11.71 -23.77 -8.69
C LEU A 94 12.67 -24.95 -8.63
N GLU A 95 12.81 -25.60 -7.48
CA GLU A 95 13.67 -26.76 -7.31
C GLU A 95 13.20 -27.94 -8.20
N GLY A 96 11.88 -28.14 -8.32
CA GLY A 96 11.31 -29.13 -9.22
C GLY A 96 11.70 -28.91 -10.68
N ALA A 97 11.58 -27.66 -11.15
CA ALA A 97 11.96 -27.25 -12.51
C ALA A 97 13.47 -27.46 -12.76
N LEU A 98 14.32 -27.09 -11.79
CA LEU A 98 15.78 -27.32 -11.88
C LEU A 98 16.11 -28.80 -11.96
N ARG A 99 15.40 -29.65 -11.22
CA ARG A 99 15.62 -31.10 -11.21
C ARG A 99 15.35 -31.75 -12.55
N VAL A 100 14.35 -31.25 -13.29
CA VAL A 100 14.03 -31.72 -14.65
C VAL A 100 14.78 -30.94 -15.73
N LYS A 101 15.72 -30.07 -15.32
CA LYS A 101 16.54 -29.21 -16.19
C LYS A 101 15.73 -28.21 -17.06
N ASP A 102 14.53 -27.85 -16.60
CA ASP A 102 13.72 -26.80 -17.21
C ASP A 102 14.14 -25.44 -16.63
N THR A 103 15.20 -24.88 -17.20
CA THR A 103 15.77 -23.60 -16.76
C THR A 103 14.86 -22.42 -17.03
N ASP A 104 14.03 -22.47 -18.06
CA ASP A 104 13.10 -21.40 -18.40
C ASP A 104 11.96 -21.29 -17.38
N GLN A 105 11.41 -22.44 -16.99
CA GLN A 105 10.41 -22.49 -15.93
C GLN A 105 11.00 -22.08 -14.57
N ALA A 106 12.22 -22.56 -14.25
CA ALA A 106 12.93 -22.15 -13.03
C ALA A 106 13.19 -20.63 -12.99
N ALA A 107 13.60 -20.03 -14.10
CA ALA A 107 13.78 -18.58 -14.21
C ALA A 107 12.45 -17.82 -14.00
N THR A 108 11.35 -18.38 -14.49
CA THR A 108 10.02 -17.77 -14.27
C THR A 108 9.64 -17.77 -12.78
N PHE A 109 9.87 -18.89 -12.06
CA PHE A 109 9.63 -18.93 -10.62
C PHE A 109 10.57 -17.99 -9.85
N LEU A 110 11.82 -17.87 -10.27
CA LEU A 110 12.77 -16.92 -9.68
C LEU A 110 12.27 -15.48 -9.81
N LEU A 111 11.76 -15.08 -10.97
CA LEU A 111 11.19 -13.73 -11.17
C LEU A 111 10.02 -13.45 -10.22
N VAL A 112 9.16 -14.44 -9.96
CA VAL A 112 8.07 -14.31 -9.00
C VAL A 112 8.61 -14.11 -7.58
N ILE A 113 9.62 -14.88 -7.16
CA ILE A 113 10.26 -14.75 -5.85
C ILE A 113 10.93 -13.36 -5.72
N GLN A 114 11.62 -12.89 -6.76
CA GLN A 114 12.23 -11.57 -6.78
C GLN A 114 11.19 -10.45 -6.65
N LYS A 115 10.03 -10.59 -7.31
CA LYS A 115 8.92 -9.65 -7.15
C LYS A 115 8.40 -9.60 -5.70
N HIS A 116 8.25 -10.75 -5.05
CA HIS A 116 7.86 -10.78 -3.63
C HIS A 116 8.91 -10.14 -2.73
N ARG A 117 10.21 -10.28 -3.04
CA ARG A 117 11.28 -9.57 -2.35
C ARG A 117 11.12 -8.05 -2.49
N GLU A 118 10.94 -7.54 -3.72
CA GLU A 118 10.76 -6.10 -3.98
C GLU A 118 9.55 -5.52 -3.24
N GLU A 119 8.44 -6.24 -3.24
CA GLU A 119 7.23 -5.83 -2.50
C GLU A 119 7.46 -5.84 -0.98
N SER A 120 8.24 -6.78 -0.46
CA SER A 120 8.62 -6.83 0.97
C SER A 120 9.57 -5.70 1.35
N GLU A 121 10.58 -5.42 0.54
CA GLU A 121 11.49 -4.29 0.72
C GLU A 121 10.75 -2.94 0.67
N LYS A 122 9.76 -2.81 -0.22
CA LYS A 122 8.89 -1.64 -0.28
C LYS A 122 8.04 -1.48 0.99
N ALA A 123 7.46 -2.56 1.50
CA ALA A 123 6.69 -2.53 2.74
C ALA A 123 7.59 -2.19 3.94
N GLN A 124 8.82 -2.71 3.98
CA GLN A 124 9.82 -2.36 4.99
C GLN A 124 10.19 -0.86 4.93
N ALA A 125 10.41 -0.32 3.73
CA ALA A 125 10.69 1.10 3.55
C ALA A 125 9.50 1.97 4.02
N GLN A 126 8.28 1.54 3.74
CA GLN A 126 7.06 2.22 4.23
C GLN A 126 6.93 2.13 5.76
N ALA A 127 7.36 1.03 6.38
CA ALA A 127 7.39 0.88 7.84
C ALA A 127 8.30 1.92 8.53
N ALA A 128 9.34 2.39 7.84
CA ALA A 128 10.18 3.48 8.35
C ALA A 128 9.43 4.84 8.43
N GLY A 129 8.37 5.00 7.65
CA GLY A 129 7.51 6.17 7.65
C GLY A 129 6.31 6.06 8.62
N CYS A 130 6.19 5.00 9.41
CA CYS A 130 5.18 4.90 10.45
C CYS A 130 5.49 5.87 11.59
N ILE A 131 4.74 6.98 11.62
CA ILE A 131 4.89 8.05 12.61
C ILE A 131 3.99 7.73 13.81
N GLY A 132 4.55 7.85 15.02
CA GLY A 132 3.81 7.65 16.26
C GLY A 132 2.90 8.82 16.62
N SER A 133 2.10 8.62 17.66
CA SER A 133 1.15 9.61 18.18
C SER A 133 1.80 10.94 18.58
N ASP A 134 3.06 10.90 19.03
CA ASP A 134 3.78 12.09 19.49
C ASP A 134 4.10 13.10 18.37
N LEU A 135 4.21 12.65 17.12
CA LEU A 135 4.48 13.52 15.97
C LEU A 135 3.22 13.99 15.24
N SER A 136 2.08 13.39 15.50
CA SER A 136 0.81 13.83 14.93
C SER A 136 0.29 15.12 15.55
N PHE A 137 0.91 15.62 16.64
CA PHE A 137 0.49 16.78 17.40
C PHE A 137 1.53 17.91 17.40
N LEU A 138 2.21 18.16 16.27
CA LEU A 138 3.06 19.33 16.10
C LEU A 138 2.29 20.58 15.63
N GLY A 139 1.03 20.69 16.04
CA GLY A 139 0.24 21.91 15.85
C GLY A 139 -0.47 22.25 17.14
N GLU A 140 -0.08 23.33 17.82
CA GLU A 140 -0.96 23.98 18.78
C GLU A 140 -2.20 24.46 18.04
N THR A 141 -3.19 23.59 17.92
CA THR A 141 -4.52 24.00 17.50
C THR A 141 -5.16 24.70 18.69
N LYS A 142 -4.88 25.97 18.87
CA LYS A 142 -5.68 26.85 19.69
C LYS A 142 -7.03 27.01 19.01
N SER A 143 -7.94 26.08 19.20
CA SER A 143 -9.35 26.29 18.85
C SER A 143 -9.93 27.29 19.85
N THR A 144 -9.91 28.55 19.48
CA THR A 144 -10.67 29.58 20.19
C THR A 144 -12.11 29.42 19.72
N MET A 145 -12.94 28.71 20.48
CA MET A 145 -14.38 28.74 20.28
C MET A 145 -14.87 30.15 20.64
N THR A 146 -14.99 30.99 19.62
CA THR A 146 -15.74 32.26 19.77
C THR A 146 -17.21 31.89 19.65
N ARG A 147 -17.88 31.81 20.80
CA ARG A 147 -19.34 31.60 20.84
C ARG A 147 -19.98 32.90 20.39
N ASP A 148 -20.79 32.84 19.35
CA ASP A 148 -21.59 33.96 18.92
C ASP A 148 -22.60 34.28 20.05
N PRO A 149 -22.59 35.54 20.61
CA PRO A 149 -23.47 35.89 21.69
C PRO A 149 -24.95 35.92 21.30
N GLU A 150 -25.29 35.89 20.00
CA GLU A 150 -26.69 35.87 19.51
C GLU A 150 -27.24 34.43 19.36
N LEU A 151 -26.42 33.40 19.52
CA LEU A 151 -26.90 32.03 19.52
C LEU A 151 -27.65 31.71 20.81
N PRO A 152 -28.83 31.08 20.73
CA PRO A 152 -29.57 30.63 21.90
C PRO A 152 -28.70 29.76 22.77
N GLN A 153 -28.71 30.01 24.08
CA GLN A 153 -27.96 29.18 25.02
C GLN A 153 -28.56 27.76 24.99
N ASP A 154 -27.73 26.79 24.66
CA ASP A 154 -28.08 25.38 24.84
C ASP A 154 -28.26 25.13 26.33
N ASN A 155 -29.51 25.04 26.77
CA ASN A 155 -29.87 24.77 28.16
C ASN A 155 -29.85 23.27 28.50
N GLY A 156 -29.29 22.45 27.61
CA GLY A 156 -29.22 20.99 27.79
C GLY A 156 -30.57 20.27 27.67
N GLN A 157 -31.63 21.00 27.26
CA GLN A 157 -32.91 20.36 26.96
C GLN A 157 -32.85 19.70 25.58
N PRO A 158 -33.25 18.44 25.44
CA PRO A 158 -33.35 17.81 24.14
C PRO A 158 -34.42 18.59 23.30
N PRO A 159 -34.17 18.70 21.99
CA PRO A 159 -35.09 19.42 21.12
C PRO A 159 -36.49 18.79 21.16
N ALA A 160 -37.54 19.63 21.23
CA ALA A 160 -38.95 19.23 21.42
C ALA A 160 -39.49 18.24 20.37
N PHE A 161 -38.78 18.07 19.25
CA PHE A 161 -39.17 17.07 18.23
C PHE A 161 -38.89 15.62 18.64
N LEU A 162 -38.11 15.37 19.71
CA LEU A 162 -37.88 14.01 20.25
C LEU A 162 -39.05 13.54 21.14
N ASP A 163 -39.95 14.46 21.55
CA ASP A 163 -41.13 14.14 22.33
C ASP A 163 -42.37 13.85 21.48
N THR A 164 -42.23 13.73 20.17
CA THR A 164 -43.35 13.39 19.30
C THR A 164 -43.74 11.92 19.51
N PRO A 165 -44.96 11.62 20.09
CA PRO A 165 -45.42 10.24 20.17
C PRO A 165 -45.69 9.73 18.76
N GLY A 166 -44.85 8.85 18.25
CA GLY A 166 -45.00 8.31 16.88
C GLY A 166 -43.70 7.75 16.31
N TRP A 167 -42.57 8.02 16.91
CA TRP A 167 -41.33 7.34 16.60
C TRP A 167 -41.09 6.13 17.53
N GLY A 168 -42.19 5.50 17.96
CA GLY A 168 -42.13 4.15 18.51
C GLY A 168 -41.66 3.24 17.39
N MET A 169 -40.41 2.80 17.50
CA MET A 169 -39.94 1.70 16.71
C MET A 169 -40.75 0.46 17.09
N ASP A 170 -41.77 0.13 16.28
CA ASP A 170 -42.23 -1.24 16.15
C ASP A 170 -41.05 -2.02 15.48
N MET A 171 -40.05 -2.27 16.27
CA MET A 171 -39.08 -3.31 15.91
C MET A 171 -39.83 -4.64 16.03
N PRO A 172 -40.01 -5.40 14.92
CA PRO A 172 -40.47 -6.77 15.06
C PRO A 172 -39.48 -7.53 15.94
N PRO A 173 -39.94 -8.42 16.80
CA PRO A 173 -39.05 -9.20 17.66
C PRO A 173 -38.04 -9.94 16.80
N ALA A 174 -36.78 -9.88 17.17
CA ALA A 174 -35.70 -10.59 16.51
C ALA A 174 -36.09 -12.06 16.41
N SER A 175 -36.23 -12.57 15.18
CA SER A 175 -36.47 -13.98 14.93
C SER A 175 -35.25 -14.77 15.42
N ASP A 176 -35.47 -15.58 16.44
CA ASP A 176 -34.47 -16.44 17.05
C ASP A 176 -34.05 -17.51 16.02
N PRO A 177 -32.78 -17.57 15.55
CA PRO A 177 -32.36 -18.53 14.53
C PRO A 177 -32.15 -19.95 15.09
N SER A 178 -32.51 -20.22 16.35
CA SER A 178 -32.24 -21.49 17.02
C SER A 178 -33.40 -22.50 17.00
N ALA A 179 -34.44 -22.28 16.23
CA ALA A 179 -35.53 -23.25 16.11
C ALA A 179 -35.56 -23.93 14.73
N SER A 180 -34.57 -24.76 14.44
CA SER A 180 -34.66 -25.84 13.46
C SER A 180 -33.61 -26.89 13.74
N LEU A 181 -34.01 -27.90 14.47
CA LEU A 181 -33.50 -29.27 14.38
C LEU A 181 -34.05 -29.93 13.14
#